data_a474dc579d8982a35c2b7ba9e220d26a
#
_entry.id   a474dc579d8982a35c2b7ba9e220d26a
#
_cell.length_a   1.000
_cell.length_b   1.000
_cell.length_c   1.000
_cell.angle_alpha   90.00
_cell.angle_beta   90.00
_cell.angle_gamma   90.00
#
_symmetry.space_group_name_H-M   'P 1'
#
loop_
_entity.id
_entity.type
_entity.pdbx_description
1 polymer ?
#
loop_
_entity_poly.entity_id
_entity_poly.type
_entity_poly.pdbx_seq_one_letter_code
_entity_poly.pdbx_strand_id
1 'polypeptide(L)'
;MREPRLTAQTAKKTYVLDTSVLLADPGALLRFAEHEVIIPIVVIGELETKRDHPELGFFSRAALRALDDLRVSHGRLDQPLVITPEGGTLSVELNHSDLTSLPQGFLRDGTNDSRILAIARNLMADGRDVVLVSKDLPLRVKASSMGIEAQEYRAELVSNSGWTGMVELTVGSNVIDDLYASDRADHEDARTLPCHTGVVLHSDKGSALARVTPEKNLALVRGDRSAFGLHGRSAEQRVALEILLDPEIGIVSLGGRAGTGKSALALCAGLEAVMERRQHKKVVIFRPLYPVGGQELGYLPGSEGEKMSPWAQAVFDTLGALVSQPVIDEILERGLIEVLPLTHIRGRSLLSLIHI
;
A
#
# COMPACT_ATOMS: atom_id res chain seq x y z
N MET A 1 41.66 15.59 9.53
CA MET A 1 40.77 16.39 8.70
C MET A 1 40.51 15.56 7.43
N ARG A 2 39.34 14.98 7.28
CA ARG A 2 38.91 14.33 6.02
C ARG A 2 38.10 15.39 5.27
N GLU A 3 38.52 15.70 4.06
CA GLU A 3 37.79 16.58 3.15
C GLU A 3 36.39 15.98 2.84
N PRO A 4 35.34 16.83 2.75
CA PRO A 4 34.04 16.36 2.33
C PRO A 4 34.12 15.92 0.87
N ARG A 5 33.73 14.65 0.58
CA ARG A 5 33.52 14.18 -0.79
C ARG A 5 32.46 15.07 -1.42
N LEU A 6 32.86 15.82 -2.44
CA LEU A 6 31.97 16.47 -3.39
C LEU A 6 31.00 15.38 -3.93
N THR A 7 29.74 15.48 -3.58
CA THR A 7 28.67 14.74 -4.23
C THR A 7 28.67 15.14 -5.70
N ALA A 8 28.94 14.20 -6.58
CA ALA A 8 28.77 14.40 -8.02
C ALA A 8 27.33 14.91 -8.24
N GLN A 9 27.17 16.12 -8.79
CA GLN A 9 25.89 16.59 -9.28
C GLN A 9 25.43 15.59 -10.32
N THR A 10 24.39 14.82 -10.00
CA THR A 10 23.71 13.97 -10.98
C THR A 10 23.19 14.88 -12.08
N ALA A 11 23.53 14.58 -13.33
CA ALA A 11 23.05 15.36 -14.48
C ALA A 11 21.52 15.39 -14.47
N LYS A 12 20.93 16.58 -14.63
CA LYS A 12 19.48 16.77 -14.62
C LYS A 12 18.85 16.02 -15.79
N LYS A 13 17.98 15.03 -15.51
CA LYS A 13 17.23 14.27 -16.52
C LYS A 13 15.85 14.87 -16.76
N THR A 14 15.30 14.62 -17.95
CA THR A 14 13.94 14.99 -18.34
C THR A 14 13.06 13.74 -18.38
N TYR A 15 12.10 13.63 -17.46
CA TYR A 15 11.17 12.53 -17.36
C TYR A 15 9.86 12.85 -18.06
N VAL A 16 9.55 12.10 -19.12
CA VAL A 16 8.26 12.19 -19.83
C VAL A 16 7.33 11.15 -19.23
N LEU A 17 6.21 11.59 -18.62
CA LEU A 17 5.28 10.71 -17.95
C LEU A 17 4.11 10.32 -18.86
N ASP A 18 3.83 9.03 -18.89
CA ASP A 18 2.64 8.44 -19.52
C ASP A 18 1.43 8.49 -18.57
N THR A 19 0.23 8.41 -19.13
CA THR A 19 -1.06 8.41 -18.42
C THR A 19 -1.14 7.31 -17.36
N SER A 20 -0.60 6.13 -17.65
CA SER A 20 -0.60 4.99 -16.73
C SER A 20 0.11 5.28 -15.40
N VAL A 21 1.11 6.17 -15.40
CA VAL A 21 1.82 6.62 -14.20
C VAL A 21 0.89 7.41 -13.28
N LEU A 22 0.19 8.40 -13.83
CA LEU A 22 -0.71 9.28 -13.06
C LEU A 22 -1.99 8.56 -12.61
N LEU A 23 -2.42 7.54 -13.35
CA LEU A 23 -3.52 6.67 -12.96
C LEU A 23 -3.12 5.70 -11.84
N ALA A 24 -1.85 5.32 -11.74
CA ALA A 24 -1.34 4.50 -10.66
C ALA A 24 -1.03 5.33 -9.40
N ASP A 25 -0.44 6.50 -9.58
CA ASP A 25 -0.05 7.42 -8.50
C ASP A 25 -0.24 8.88 -8.95
N PRO A 26 -1.35 9.53 -8.60
CA PRO A 26 -1.55 10.96 -8.86
C PRO A 26 -0.47 11.86 -8.26
N GLY A 27 0.21 11.41 -7.20
CA GLY A 27 1.32 12.11 -6.56
C GLY A 27 2.67 11.96 -7.26
N ALA A 28 2.74 11.16 -8.33
CA ALA A 28 3.98 10.93 -9.10
C ALA A 28 4.63 12.22 -9.60
N LEU A 29 3.82 13.26 -9.84
CA LEU A 29 4.28 14.58 -10.27
C LEU A 29 5.41 15.16 -9.39
N LEU A 30 5.41 14.85 -8.09
CA LEU A 30 6.33 15.40 -7.08
C LEU A 30 7.47 14.44 -6.69
N ARG A 31 7.65 13.31 -7.41
CA ARG A 31 8.58 12.25 -6.98
C ARG A 31 9.91 12.20 -7.75
N PHE A 32 10.22 13.22 -8.51
CA PHE A 32 11.42 13.24 -9.37
C PHE A 32 12.52 14.20 -8.88
N ALA A 33 12.51 14.52 -7.58
CA ALA A 33 13.54 15.29 -6.89
C ALA A 33 14.00 16.54 -7.68
N GLU A 34 15.29 16.61 -8.08
CA GLU A 34 15.89 17.72 -8.83
C GLU A 34 15.61 17.71 -10.34
N HIS A 35 14.94 16.69 -10.84
CA HIS A 35 14.78 16.45 -12.28
C HIS A 35 13.61 17.24 -12.89
N GLU A 36 13.55 17.23 -14.22
CA GLU A 36 12.46 17.84 -14.98
C GLU A 36 11.38 16.81 -15.28
N VAL A 37 10.13 17.14 -15.01
CA VAL A 37 8.94 16.33 -15.35
C VAL A 37 8.18 17.00 -16.48
N ILE A 38 7.96 16.26 -17.56
CA ILE A 38 7.18 16.68 -18.73
C ILE A 38 5.90 15.85 -18.80
N ILE A 39 4.76 16.53 -18.82
CA ILE A 39 3.46 15.94 -19.05
C ILE A 39 3.01 16.24 -20.48
N PRO A 40 2.99 15.25 -21.38
CA PRO A 40 2.42 15.44 -22.72
C PRO A 40 0.98 15.92 -22.66
N ILE A 41 0.58 16.87 -23.48
CA ILE A 41 -0.82 17.38 -23.48
C ILE A 41 -1.84 16.25 -23.73
N VAL A 42 -1.45 15.24 -24.50
CA VAL A 42 -2.29 14.07 -24.77
C VAL A 42 -2.65 13.28 -23.49
N VAL A 43 -1.76 13.27 -22.50
CA VAL A 43 -1.99 12.62 -21.20
C VAL A 43 -3.13 13.30 -20.46
N ILE A 44 -3.23 14.63 -20.54
CA ILE A 44 -4.36 15.37 -19.93
C ILE A 44 -5.68 14.97 -20.58
N GLY A 45 -5.72 14.89 -21.93
CA GLY A 45 -6.91 14.43 -22.64
C GLY A 45 -7.30 13.00 -22.31
N GLU A 46 -6.34 12.11 -22.12
CA GLU A 46 -6.62 10.73 -21.68
C GLU A 46 -7.16 10.67 -20.24
N LEU A 47 -6.62 11.47 -19.34
CA LEU A 47 -7.15 11.61 -17.99
C LEU A 47 -8.60 12.11 -18.02
N GLU A 48 -8.92 13.09 -18.88
CA GLU A 48 -10.30 13.59 -19.01
C GLU A 48 -11.27 12.48 -19.46
N THR A 49 -10.89 11.68 -20.45
CA THR A 49 -11.75 10.57 -20.93
C THR A 49 -12.00 9.50 -19.87
N LYS A 50 -11.10 9.39 -18.89
CA LYS A 50 -11.20 8.39 -17.80
C LYS A 50 -11.85 8.94 -16.52
N ARG A 51 -12.30 10.21 -16.49
CA ARG A 51 -12.90 10.83 -15.28
C ARG A 51 -14.08 10.07 -14.70
N ASP A 52 -14.90 9.50 -15.57
CA ASP A 52 -16.13 8.79 -15.17
C ASP A 52 -15.98 7.26 -15.21
N HIS A 53 -14.74 6.77 -15.44
CA HIS A 53 -14.48 5.34 -15.42
C HIS A 53 -14.68 4.79 -13.99
N PRO A 54 -15.40 3.65 -13.82
CA PRO A 54 -15.74 3.10 -12.50
C PRO A 54 -14.54 2.91 -11.56
N GLU A 55 -13.44 2.38 -12.09
CA GLU A 55 -12.23 2.06 -11.30
C GLU A 55 -11.18 3.19 -11.34
N LEU A 56 -10.94 3.76 -12.53
CA LEU A 56 -9.86 4.72 -12.75
C LEU A 56 -10.28 6.17 -12.51
N GLY A 57 -11.56 6.47 -12.46
CA GLY A 57 -12.08 7.84 -12.37
C GLY A 57 -11.64 8.58 -11.11
N PHE A 58 -11.45 7.88 -10.00
CA PHE A 58 -10.91 8.50 -8.78
C PHE A 58 -9.48 9.02 -9.02
N PHE A 59 -8.60 8.19 -9.56
CA PHE A 59 -7.19 8.53 -9.80
C PHE A 59 -7.07 9.60 -10.88
N SER A 60 -7.87 9.50 -11.96
CA SER A 60 -7.93 10.51 -13.01
C SER A 60 -8.30 11.89 -12.45
N ARG A 61 -9.37 11.99 -11.67
CA ARG A 61 -9.76 13.25 -11.03
C ARG A 61 -8.74 13.77 -10.05
N ALA A 62 -8.05 12.88 -9.31
CA ALA A 62 -6.99 13.25 -8.37
C ALA A 62 -5.77 13.83 -9.11
N ALA A 63 -5.33 13.20 -10.21
CA ALA A 63 -4.23 13.70 -11.03
C ALA A 63 -4.56 15.06 -11.67
N LEU A 64 -5.77 15.23 -12.23
CA LEU A 64 -6.20 16.50 -12.80
C LEU A 64 -6.28 17.61 -11.73
N ARG A 65 -6.74 17.30 -10.51
CA ARG A 65 -6.73 18.26 -9.39
C ARG A 65 -5.32 18.66 -9.01
N ALA A 66 -4.40 17.70 -8.89
CA ALA A 66 -3.00 17.99 -8.57
C ALA A 66 -2.35 18.93 -9.60
N LEU A 67 -2.64 18.75 -10.90
CA LEU A 67 -2.19 19.67 -11.95
C LEU A 67 -2.86 21.05 -11.83
N ASP A 68 -4.15 21.10 -11.49
CA ASP A 68 -4.86 22.39 -11.30
C ASP A 68 -4.35 23.14 -10.06
N ASP A 69 -4.08 22.44 -8.96
CA ASP A 69 -3.49 23.01 -7.74
C ASP A 69 -2.10 23.61 -8.03
N LEU A 70 -1.27 22.93 -8.83
CA LEU A 70 0.02 23.46 -9.30
C LEU A 70 -0.17 24.70 -10.17
N ARG A 71 -1.15 24.70 -11.07
CA ARG A 71 -1.47 25.86 -11.90
C ARG A 71 -1.93 27.07 -11.06
N VAL A 72 -2.75 26.84 -10.06
CA VAL A 72 -3.25 27.91 -9.17
C VAL A 72 -2.15 28.49 -8.30
N SER A 73 -1.27 27.62 -7.77
CA SER A 73 -0.22 28.04 -6.81
C SER A 73 1.04 28.62 -7.50
N HIS A 74 1.38 28.16 -8.69
CA HIS A 74 2.66 28.50 -9.35
C HIS A 74 2.49 29.20 -10.72
N GLY A 75 1.28 29.19 -11.31
CA GLY A 75 0.99 29.85 -12.57
C GLY A 75 0.87 28.88 -13.78
N ARG A 76 1.32 29.32 -14.95
CA ARG A 76 1.12 28.61 -16.23
C ARG A 76 1.92 27.33 -16.28
N LEU A 77 1.26 26.21 -16.67
CA LEU A 77 1.90 24.89 -16.77
C LEU A 77 2.68 24.68 -18.10
N ASP A 78 2.55 25.56 -19.08
CA ASP A 78 3.29 25.46 -20.35
C ASP A 78 4.75 25.94 -20.24
N GLN A 79 5.18 26.34 -19.05
CA GLN A 79 6.55 26.69 -18.71
C GLN A 79 7.03 25.90 -17.52
N PRO A 80 8.36 25.60 -17.41
CA PRO A 80 8.89 24.85 -16.28
C PRO A 80 8.60 25.56 -14.94
N LEU A 81 7.80 24.93 -14.09
CA LEU A 81 7.50 25.38 -12.73
C LEU A 81 8.33 24.60 -11.74
N VAL A 82 9.00 25.26 -10.79
CA VAL A 82 9.70 24.59 -9.70
C VAL A 82 8.65 24.05 -8.73
N ILE A 83 8.65 22.72 -8.52
CA ILE A 83 7.62 21.99 -7.75
C ILE A 83 8.18 21.21 -6.57
N THR A 84 9.51 21.06 -6.47
CA THR A 84 10.16 20.33 -5.38
C THR A 84 11.21 21.19 -4.68
N PRO A 85 11.52 20.94 -3.39
CA PRO A 85 12.57 21.67 -2.67
C PRO A 85 13.95 21.51 -3.30
N GLU A 86 14.20 20.40 -3.97
CA GLU A 86 15.47 20.08 -4.65
C GLU A 86 15.61 20.80 -6.00
N GLY A 87 14.63 21.60 -6.40
CA GLY A 87 14.65 22.37 -7.67
C GLY A 87 14.14 21.59 -8.88
N GLY A 88 13.41 20.51 -8.66
CA GLY A 88 12.73 19.79 -9.73
C GLY A 88 11.63 20.65 -10.36
N THR A 89 11.43 20.49 -11.65
CA THR A 89 10.47 21.29 -12.42
C THR A 89 9.43 20.42 -13.10
N LEU A 90 8.23 20.98 -13.32
CA LEU A 90 7.17 20.37 -14.12
C LEU A 90 6.70 21.32 -15.18
N SER A 91 6.43 20.79 -16.37
CA SER A 91 5.72 21.52 -17.42
C SER A 91 4.82 20.59 -18.24
N VAL A 92 3.77 21.16 -18.84
CA VAL A 92 2.92 20.50 -19.83
C VAL A 92 3.45 20.81 -21.22
N GLU A 93 3.78 19.77 -21.97
CA GLU A 93 4.36 19.91 -23.31
C GLU A 93 3.26 19.97 -24.37
N LEU A 94 3.27 21.07 -25.12
CA LEU A 94 2.27 21.37 -26.15
C LEU A 94 2.80 21.22 -27.58
N ASN A 95 4.12 21.38 -27.80
CA ASN A 95 4.68 21.70 -29.10
C ASN A 95 5.53 20.59 -29.74
N HIS A 96 6.17 19.72 -28.96
CA HIS A 96 7.06 18.67 -29.46
C HIS A 96 6.29 17.44 -29.99
N SER A 97 5.20 17.67 -30.72
CA SER A 97 4.29 16.63 -31.23
C SER A 97 4.55 16.19 -32.67
N ASP A 98 5.67 16.57 -33.26
CA ASP A 98 6.01 16.20 -34.65
C ASP A 98 6.24 14.68 -34.76
N LEU A 99 5.32 14.01 -35.43
CA LEU A 99 5.35 12.57 -35.65
C LEU A 99 6.39 12.16 -36.69
N THR A 100 6.92 13.08 -37.51
CA THR A 100 7.90 12.75 -38.56
C THR A 100 9.23 12.27 -37.97
N SER A 101 9.49 12.55 -36.71
CA SER A 101 10.65 12.02 -35.96
C SER A 101 10.54 10.51 -35.66
N LEU A 102 9.35 9.91 -35.84
CA LEU A 102 9.11 8.50 -35.61
C LEU A 102 9.29 7.65 -36.88
N PRO A 103 9.60 6.34 -36.76
CA PRO A 103 9.60 5.41 -37.88
C PRO A 103 8.24 5.37 -38.59
N GLN A 104 8.27 5.15 -39.94
CA GLN A 104 7.06 5.22 -40.80
C GLN A 104 5.86 4.37 -40.30
N GLY A 105 6.12 3.28 -39.62
CA GLY A 105 5.05 2.44 -39.02
C GLY A 105 4.19 3.14 -37.99
N PHE A 106 4.74 4.13 -37.28
CA PHE A 106 4.05 4.92 -36.26
C PHE A 106 3.32 6.14 -36.81
N LEU A 107 3.71 6.63 -37.99
CA LEU A 107 3.10 7.81 -38.63
C LEU A 107 1.61 7.60 -38.98
N ARG A 108 1.21 6.36 -39.25
CA ARG A 108 -0.15 6.00 -39.65
C ARG A 108 -1.08 5.68 -38.46
N ASP A 109 -0.51 5.47 -37.29
CA ASP A 109 -1.23 4.95 -36.14
C ASP A 109 -2.01 6.07 -35.41
N GLY A 110 -1.45 7.29 -35.35
CA GLY A 110 -2.09 8.48 -34.74
C GLY A 110 -2.53 8.27 -33.28
N THR A 111 -2.08 7.17 -32.65
CA THR A 111 -2.42 6.82 -31.27
C THR A 111 -1.77 7.78 -30.28
N ASN A 112 -2.31 7.82 -29.08
CA ASN A 112 -1.75 8.63 -27.99
C ASN A 112 -0.33 8.16 -27.64
N ASP A 113 -0.08 6.85 -27.67
CA ASP A 113 1.27 6.27 -27.52
C ASP A 113 2.28 6.89 -28.50
N SER A 114 1.91 6.96 -29.78
CA SER A 114 2.76 7.53 -30.81
C SER A 114 3.06 9.01 -30.56
N ARG A 115 2.10 9.77 -30.03
CA ARG A 115 2.30 11.17 -29.66
C ARG A 115 3.24 11.32 -28.47
N ILE A 116 3.10 10.48 -27.43
CA ILE A 116 4.02 10.47 -26.28
C ILE A 116 5.45 10.13 -26.71
N LEU A 117 5.61 9.10 -27.60
CA LEU A 117 6.89 8.72 -28.14
C LEU A 117 7.51 9.84 -28.99
N ALA A 118 6.70 10.56 -29.80
CA ALA A 118 7.17 11.70 -30.58
C ALA A 118 7.71 12.82 -29.69
N ILE A 119 6.97 13.17 -28.63
CA ILE A 119 7.43 14.18 -27.66
C ILE A 119 8.77 13.78 -27.06
N ALA A 120 8.91 12.54 -26.57
CA ALA A 120 10.17 12.07 -26.01
C ALA A 120 11.31 12.12 -27.04
N ARG A 121 11.04 11.72 -28.28
CA ARG A 121 12.03 11.72 -29.36
C ARG A 121 12.47 13.14 -29.77
N ASN A 122 11.52 14.06 -29.87
CA ASN A 122 11.79 15.45 -30.24
C ASN A 122 12.58 16.17 -29.12
N LEU A 123 12.25 15.94 -27.84
CA LEU A 123 13.02 16.47 -26.71
C LEU A 123 14.46 15.92 -26.69
N MET A 124 14.66 14.65 -27.07
CA MET A 124 16.02 14.10 -27.25
C MET A 124 16.78 14.78 -28.39
N ALA A 125 16.09 15.10 -29.51
CA ALA A 125 16.70 15.81 -30.62
C ALA A 125 17.14 17.23 -30.23
N ASP A 126 16.46 17.84 -29.25
CA ASP A 126 16.87 19.13 -28.66
C ASP A 126 18.03 18.99 -27.64
N GLY A 127 18.60 17.80 -27.50
CA GLY A 127 19.78 17.55 -26.67
C GLY A 127 19.47 17.29 -25.21
N ARG A 128 18.21 17.00 -24.82
CA ARG A 128 17.83 16.64 -23.45
C ARG A 128 18.13 15.17 -23.18
N ASP A 129 18.48 14.84 -21.94
CA ASP A 129 18.60 13.47 -21.45
C ASP A 129 17.22 12.97 -21.02
N VAL A 130 16.51 12.34 -21.96
CA VAL A 130 15.09 11.99 -21.81
C VAL A 130 14.91 10.55 -21.34
N VAL A 131 14.05 10.37 -20.36
CA VAL A 131 13.57 9.07 -19.87
C VAL A 131 12.04 9.03 -19.97
N LEU A 132 11.50 8.08 -20.73
CA LEU A 132 10.07 7.80 -20.73
C LEU A 132 9.71 6.93 -19.54
N VAL A 133 8.75 7.37 -18.74
CA VAL A 133 8.24 6.60 -17.58
C VAL A 133 6.82 6.13 -17.86
N SER A 134 6.60 4.83 -17.85
CA SER A 134 5.29 4.23 -18.09
C SER A 134 5.14 2.89 -17.37
N LYS A 135 3.92 2.54 -16.99
CA LYS A 135 3.55 1.18 -16.53
C LYS A 135 3.20 0.28 -17.71
N ASP A 136 2.91 0.84 -18.89
CA ASP A 136 2.61 0.07 -20.08
C ASP A 136 3.89 -0.57 -20.66
N LEU A 137 3.96 -1.90 -20.60
CA LEU A 137 5.09 -2.66 -21.14
C LEU A 137 5.24 -2.47 -22.67
N PRO A 138 4.20 -2.59 -23.52
CA PRO A 138 4.25 -2.30 -24.93
C PRO A 138 4.86 -0.93 -25.25
N LEU A 139 4.45 0.12 -24.55
CA LEU A 139 4.96 1.48 -24.78
C LEU A 139 6.46 1.55 -24.43
N ARG A 140 6.91 0.95 -23.33
CA ARG A 140 8.34 0.90 -22.96
C ARG A 140 9.18 0.13 -23.99
N VAL A 141 8.66 -0.98 -24.50
CA VAL A 141 9.35 -1.76 -25.55
C VAL A 141 9.48 -0.95 -26.83
N LYS A 142 8.41 -0.25 -27.27
CA LYS A 142 8.43 0.66 -28.43
C LYS A 142 9.48 1.77 -28.23
N ALA A 143 9.50 2.42 -27.07
CA ALA A 143 10.45 3.48 -26.74
C ALA A 143 11.90 2.99 -26.82
N SER A 144 12.22 1.87 -26.17
CA SER A 144 13.56 1.28 -26.18
C SER A 144 14.01 0.89 -27.58
N SER A 145 13.10 0.38 -28.41
CA SER A 145 13.40 0.03 -29.81
C SER A 145 13.75 1.26 -30.67
N MET A 146 13.37 2.46 -30.22
CA MET A 146 13.72 3.74 -30.90
C MET A 146 14.90 4.47 -30.23
N GLY A 147 15.58 3.82 -29.27
CA GLY A 147 16.72 4.39 -28.56
C GLY A 147 16.33 5.41 -27.47
N ILE A 148 15.06 5.44 -27.05
CA ILE A 148 14.60 6.24 -25.92
C ILE A 148 14.78 5.40 -24.65
N GLU A 149 15.48 5.94 -23.62
CA GLU A 149 15.51 5.29 -22.31
C GLU A 149 14.10 5.19 -21.77
N ALA A 150 13.66 4.00 -21.34
CA ALA A 150 12.32 3.77 -20.82
C ALA A 150 12.36 3.03 -19.49
N GLN A 151 11.65 3.53 -18.50
CA GLN A 151 11.60 2.99 -17.15
C GLN A 151 10.17 2.67 -16.72
N GLU A 152 10.02 1.61 -15.92
CA GLU A 152 8.77 1.30 -15.25
C GLU A 152 8.61 2.18 -14.02
N TYR A 153 7.42 2.82 -13.87
CA TYR A 153 7.09 3.51 -12.63
C TYR A 153 6.84 2.50 -11.51
N ARG A 154 7.61 2.59 -10.44
CA ARG A 154 7.56 1.66 -9.30
C ARG A 154 7.42 2.35 -7.94
N ALA A 155 7.36 3.68 -7.89
CA ALA A 155 7.32 4.41 -6.62
C ALA A 155 6.00 4.22 -5.85
N GLU A 156 4.92 3.78 -6.53
CA GLU A 156 3.66 3.38 -5.86
C GLU A 156 3.77 2.00 -5.19
N LEU A 157 4.75 1.20 -5.59
CA LEU A 157 5.01 -0.07 -4.93
C LEU A 157 5.61 0.20 -3.56
N VAL A 158 5.01 -0.39 -2.54
CA VAL A 158 5.61 -0.37 -1.21
C VAL A 158 7.00 -0.96 -1.32
N SER A 159 8.03 -0.15 -1.11
CA SER A 159 9.39 -0.66 -1.02
C SER A 159 9.41 -1.65 0.15
N ASN A 160 9.69 -2.92 -0.14
CA ASN A 160 9.86 -3.89 0.91
C ASN A 160 11.14 -3.54 1.67
N SER A 161 10.98 -2.82 2.77
CA SER A 161 12.09 -2.43 3.65
C SER A 161 12.76 -3.62 4.33
N GLY A 162 12.21 -4.84 4.14
CA GLY A 162 12.58 -6.02 4.92
C GLY A 162 12.09 -5.99 6.36
N TRP A 163 11.40 -4.92 6.77
CA TRP A 163 10.86 -4.79 8.12
C TRP A 163 9.71 -5.78 8.35
N THR A 164 9.91 -6.66 9.33
CA THR A 164 8.94 -7.72 9.66
C THR A 164 8.03 -7.36 10.84
N GLY A 165 8.28 -6.25 11.53
CA GLY A 165 7.65 -5.94 12.81
C GLY A 165 8.26 -6.68 14.00
N MET A 166 9.29 -7.52 13.76
CA MET A 166 9.98 -8.34 14.77
C MET A 166 11.49 -8.09 14.71
N VAL A 167 12.14 -8.12 15.86
CA VAL A 167 13.61 -8.08 16.00
C VAL A 167 14.06 -9.10 17.06
N GLU A 168 15.31 -9.50 16.97
CA GLU A 168 15.99 -10.31 18.00
C GLU A 168 17.08 -9.45 18.64
N LEU A 169 17.15 -9.47 19.97
CA LEU A 169 18.14 -8.74 20.75
C LEU A 169 18.82 -9.69 21.75
N THR A 170 20.13 -9.56 21.87
CA THR A 170 20.89 -10.20 22.95
C THR A 170 21.05 -9.22 24.10
N VAL A 171 20.58 -9.59 25.28
CA VAL A 171 20.53 -8.72 26.47
C VAL A 171 21.15 -9.42 27.67
N GLY A 172 21.47 -8.62 28.71
CA GLY A 172 21.85 -9.18 30.00
C GLY A 172 20.69 -9.93 30.66
N SER A 173 20.97 -10.98 31.44
CA SER A 173 19.94 -11.75 32.14
C SER A 173 19.06 -10.92 33.07
N ASN A 174 19.62 -9.82 33.63
CA ASN A 174 18.87 -8.89 34.46
C ASN A 174 17.64 -8.25 33.74
N VAL A 175 17.76 -7.98 32.43
CA VAL A 175 16.65 -7.41 31.65
C VAL A 175 15.50 -8.41 31.57
N ILE A 176 15.80 -9.70 31.38
CA ILE A 176 14.80 -10.76 31.36
C ILE A 176 14.20 -10.98 32.76
N ASP A 177 15.03 -10.95 33.80
CA ASP A 177 14.59 -11.06 35.19
C ASP A 177 13.62 -9.91 35.56
N ASP A 178 13.96 -8.67 35.20
CA ASP A 178 13.10 -7.49 35.40
C ASP A 178 11.78 -7.61 34.63
N LEU A 179 11.84 -8.08 33.41
CA LEU A 179 10.66 -8.26 32.55
C LEU A 179 9.68 -9.27 33.14
N TYR A 180 10.17 -10.39 33.72
CA TYR A 180 9.30 -11.35 34.39
C TYR A 180 8.85 -10.90 35.79
N ALA A 181 9.62 -10.04 36.46
CA ALA A 181 9.26 -9.56 37.80
C ALA A 181 8.22 -8.43 37.77
N SER A 182 8.26 -7.55 36.77
CA SER A 182 7.43 -6.33 36.70
C SER A 182 6.58 -6.19 35.45
N ASP A 183 6.56 -7.18 34.55
CA ASP A 183 5.96 -7.16 33.21
C ASP A 183 6.56 -6.05 32.29
N ARG A 184 7.57 -5.33 32.74
CA ARG A 184 8.25 -4.25 32.00
C ARG A 184 9.74 -4.24 32.27
N ALA A 185 10.52 -3.86 31.24
CA ALA A 185 11.95 -3.61 31.38
C ALA A 185 12.38 -2.41 30.53
N ASP A 186 13.37 -1.68 31.00
CA ASP A 186 13.98 -0.58 30.24
C ASP A 186 15.19 -1.13 29.46
N HIS A 187 15.30 -0.75 28.19
CA HIS A 187 16.44 -1.11 27.34
C HIS A 187 16.70 -0.03 26.29
N GLU A 188 17.97 0.29 26.04
CA GLU A 188 18.32 1.37 25.13
C GLU A 188 17.82 1.17 23.69
N ASP A 189 17.88 -0.06 23.19
CA ASP A 189 17.40 -0.38 21.84
C ASP A 189 15.88 -0.17 21.71
N ALA A 190 15.08 -0.35 22.75
CA ALA A 190 13.65 -0.09 22.72
C ALA A 190 13.33 1.37 22.38
N ARG A 191 14.22 2.31 22.72
CA ARG A 191 14.03 3.74 22.43
C ARG A 191 14.13 4.06 20.96
N THR A 192 14.90 3.28 20.19
CA THR A 192 15.14 3.48 18.76
C THR A 192 14.16 2.72 17.87
N LEU A 193 13.59 1.63 18.37
CA LEU A 193 12.64 0.79 17.63
C LEU A 193 11.26 1.45 17.51
N PRO A 194 10.51 1.21 16.43
CA PRO A 194 9.11 1.62 16.31
C PRO A 194 8.26 1.05 17.46
N CYS A 195 7.23 1.79 17.91
CA CYS A 195 6.25 1.28 18.86
C CYS A 195 5.61 0.00 18.32
N HIS A 196 5.26 -0.90 19.24
CA HIS A 196 4.66 -2.19 18.96
C HIS A 196 5.54 -3.20 18.23
N THR A 197 6.84 -2.90 18.04
CA THR A 197 7.80 -3.90 17.57
C THR A 197 7.84 -5.08 18.53
N GLY A 198 7.66 -6.30 18.02
CA GLY A 198 7.89 -7.53 18.77
C GLY A 198 9.39 -7.78 18.92
N VAL A 199 9.83 -8.14 20.10
CA VAL A 199 11.24 -8.34 20.43
C VAL A 199 11.44 -9.71 21.04
N VAL A 200 12.24 -10.55 20.40
CA VAL A 200 12.71 -11.81 20.99
C VAL A 200 14.02 -11.50 21.71
N LEU A 201 14.00 -11.62 23.02
CA LEU A 201 15.16 -11.38 23.88
C LEU A 201 15.90 -12.68 24.15
N HIS A 202 17.20 -12.67 23.97
CA HIS A 202 18.09 -13.80 24.28
C HIS A 202 19.10 -13.38 25.35
N SER A 203 19.32 -14.25 26.33
CA SER A 203 20.40 -14.11 27.33
C SER A 203 21.09 -15.45 27.55
N ASP A 204 22.16 -15.45 28.32
CA ASP A 204 22.87 -16.67 28.76
C ASP A 204 22.00 -17.63 29.59
N LYS A 205 20.93 -17.11 30.22
CA LYS A 205 20.04 -17.90 31.11
C LYS A 205 18.69 -18.27 30.48
N GLY A 206 18.36 -17.69 29.33
CA GLY A 206 17.08 -17.98 28.69
C GLY A 206 16.63 -16.93 27.68
N SER A 207 15.36 -17.00 27.31
CA SER A 207 14.75 -16.07 26.35
C SER A 207 13.41 -15.56 26.85
N ALA A 208 13.02 -14.38 26.40
CA ALA A 208 11.71 -13.80 26.63
C ALA A 208 11.15 -13.17 25.35
N LEU A 209 9.83 -13.06 25.28
CA LEU A 209 9.16 -12.34 24.23
C LEU A 209 8.58 -11.04 24.78
N ALA A 210 8.88 -9.92 24.14
CA ALA A 210 8.46 -8.60 24.55
C ALA A 210 7.89 -7.78 23.39
N ARG A 211 7.27 -6.67 23.69
CA ARG A 211 6.79 -5.67 22.76
C ARG A 211 7.28 -4.28 23.19
N VAL A 212 7.72 -3.47 22.23
CA VAL A 212 8.03 -2.05 22.49
C VAL A 212 6.75 -1.27 22.75
N THR A 213 6.67 -0.59 23.87
CA THR A 213 5.50 0.22 24.26
C THR A 213 5.56 1.64 23.63
N PRO A 214 4.46 2.42 23.70
CA PRO A 214 4.49 3.83 23.36
C PRO A 214 5.51 4.65 24.17
N GLU A 215 5.75 4.28 25.44
CA GLU A 215 6.73 4.90 26.33
C GLU A 215 8.18 4.48 26.05
N LYS A 216 8.37 3.64 25.00
CA LYS A 216 9.70 3.18 24.58
C LYS A 216 10.41 2.29 25.59
N ASN A 217 9.66 1.53 26.37
CA ASN A 217 10.16 0.40 27.16
C ASN A 217 9.67 -0.93 26.59
N LEU A 218 10.14 -2.04 27.15
CA LEU A 218 9.74 -3.39 26.79
C LEU A 218 8.61 -3.85 27.70
N ALA A 219 7.53 -4.39 27.14
CA ALA A 219 6.44 -5.06 27.88
C ALA A 219 6.45 -6.55 27.57
N LEU A 220 6.29 -7.39 28.58
CA LEU A 220 6.27 -8.85 28.46
C LEU A 220 5.08 -9.31 27.60
N VAL A 221 5.35 -10.12 26.59
CA VAL A 221 4.32 -10.82 25.82
C VAL A 221 4.18 -12.24 26.36
N ARG A 222 3.08 -12.49 27.07
CA ARG A 222 2.81 -13.78 27.72
C ARG A 222 2.35 -14.83 26.72
N GLY A 223 2.79 -16.07 26.92
CA GLY A 223 2.47 -17.18 26.02
C GLY A 223 1.08 -17.77 26.20
N ASP A 224 0.41 -17.51 27.33
CA ASP A 224 -0.90 -18.00 27.71
C ASP A 224 -2.06 -17.15 27.18
N ARG A 225 -1.76 -16.01 26.57
CA ARG A 225 -2.80 -15.14 26.00
C ARG A 225 -3.52 -15.81 24.83
N SER A 226 -4.84 -15.78 24.89
CA SER A 226 -5.70 -16.34 23.85
C SER A 226 -6.73 -15.33 23.39
N ALA A 227 -7.22 -15.49 22.17
CA ALA A 227 -8.35 -14.78 21.62
C ALA A 227 -9.40 -15.80 21.17
N PHE A 228 -10.57 -15.75 21.75
CA PHE A 228 -11.67 -16.66 21.44
C PHE A 228 -11.22 -18.14 21.37
N GLY A 229 -10.39 -18.56 22.33
CA GLY A 229 -9.81 -19.89 22.43
C GLY A 229 -8.58 -20.16 21.53
N LEU A 230 -8.20 -19.25 20.65
CA LEU A 230 -7.02 -19.38 19.80
C LEU A 230 -5.77 -18.85 20.52
N HIS A 231 -4.73 -19.68 20.59
CA HIS A 231 -3.41 -19.31 21.14
C HIS A 231 -2.36 -19.10 20.02
N GLY A 232 -1.45 -18.17 20.23
CA GLY A 232 -0.29 -17.99 19.36
C GLY A 232 0.73 -19.11 19.50
N ARG A 233 1.06 -19.80 18.40
CA ARG A 233 2.04 -20.91 18.37
C ARG A 233 3.47 -20.43 18.15
N SER A 234 3.66 -19.33 17.39
CA SER A 234 4.96 -18.71 17.16
C SER A 234 5.08 -17.37 17.88
N ALA A 235 6.30 -16.81 17.98
CA ALA A 235 6.55 -15.51 18.57
C ALA A 235 5.74 -14.40 17.84
N GLU A 236 5.72 -14.43 16.51
CA GLU A 236 4.98 -13.49 15.68
C GLU A 236 3.48 -13.55 15.95
N GLN A 237 2.92 -14.76 16.07
CA GLN A 237 1.50 -14.95 16.38
C GLN A 237 1.13 -14.47 17.80
N ARG A 238 2.02 -14.66 18.79
CA ARG A 238 1.82 -14.16 20.15
C ARG A 238 1.85 -12.64 20.21
N VAL A 239 2.82 -12.01 19.52
CA VAL A 239 2.88 -10.54 19.38
C VAL A 239 1.66 -10.02 18.61
N ALA A 240 1.24 -10.70 17.54
CA ALA A 240 0.05 -10.32 16.78
C ALA A 240 -1.22 -10.36 17.68
N LEU A 241 -1.41 -11.40 18.49
CA LEU A 241 -2.53 -11.45 19.44
C LEU A 241 -2.43 -10.35 20.50
N GLU A 242 -1.24 -10.06 21.00
CA GLU A 242 -1.01 -9.00 21.97
C GLU A 242 -1.49 -7.65 21.45
N ILE A 243 -1.11 -7.29 20.21
CA ILE A 243 -1.52 -6.03 19.59
C ILE A 243 -2.97 -6.02 19.11
N LEU A 244 -3.51 -7.13 18.61
CA LEU A 244 -4.91 -7.24 18.19
C LEU A 244 -5.90 -7.10 19.35
N LEU A 245 -5.50 -7.51 20.56
CA LEU A 245 -6.32 -7.47 21.77
C LEU A 245 -6.12 -6.20 22.61
N ASP A 246 -5.22 -5.32 22.19
CA ASP A 246 -4.97 -4.03 22.84
C ASP A 246 -5.96 -2.98 22.29
N PRO A 247 -6.90 -2.47 23.09
CA PRO A 247 -7.93 -1.53 22.64
C PRO A 247 -7.38 -0.15 22.24
N GLU A 248 -6.16 0.19 22.68
CA GLU A 248 -5.51 1.46 22.33
C GLU A 248 -4.91 1.44 20.93
N ILE A 249 -4.80 0.27 20.30
CA ILE A 249 -4.23 0.11 18.95
C ILE A 249 -5.36 0.08 17.93
N GLY A 250 -5.56 1.21 17.22
CA GLY A 250 -6.65 1.37 16.27
C GLY A 250 -6.47 0.65 14.95
N ILE A 251 -5.22 0.37 14.50
CA ILE A 251 -4.91 -0.27 13.21
C ILE A 251 -3.79 -1.29 13.39
N VAL A 252 -4.05 -2.54 12.96
CA VAL A 252 -3.05 -3.62 12.96
C VAL A 252 -2.93 -4.20 11.56
N SER A 253 -1.70 -4.27 11.03
CA SER A 253 -1.41 -4.90 9.75
C SER A 253 -0.73 -6.25 9.96
N LEU A 254 -1.32 -7.32 9.41
CA LEU A 254 -0.79 -8.67 9.47
C LEU A 254 -0.24 -9.10 8.11
N GLY A 255 1.09 -9.00 7.93
CA GLY A 255 1.80 -9.49 6.76
C GLY A 255 2.25 -10.95 6.92
N GLY A 256 2.42 -11.68 5.80
CA GLY A 256 2.98 -13.04 5.82
C GLY A 256 2.44 -13.95 4.73
N ARG A 257 3.07 -15.13 4.57
CA ARG A 257 2.68 -16.14 3.57
C ARG A 257 1.28 -16.69 3.83
N ALA A 258 0.67 -17.30 2.81
CA ALA A 258 -0.57 -18.05 2.97
C ALA A 258 -0.41 -19.18 4.00
N GLY A 259 -1.47 -19.46 4.77
CA GLY A 259 -1.46 -20.54 5.79
C GLY A 259 -0.78 -20.18 7.12
N THR A 260 -0.29 -18.94 7.32
CA THR A 260 0.36 -18.53 8.58
C THR A 260 -0.61 -18.12 9.70
N GLY A 261 -1.93 -18.27 9.50
CA GLY A 261 -2.96 -18.03 10.52
C GLY A 261 -3.43 -16.58 10.65
N LYS A 262 -3.05 -15.65 9.76
CA LYS A 262 -3.42 -14.22 9.84
C LYS A 262 -4.91 -13.97 9.98
N SER A 263 -5.70 -14.55 9.08
CA SER A 263 -7.16 -14.37 9.09
C SER A 263 -7.81 -15.01 10.31
N ALA A 264 -7.29 -16.15 10.78
CA ALA A 264 -7.76 -16.80 11.99
C ALA A 264 -7.50 -15.94 13.24
N LEU A 265 -6.28 -15.38 13.36
CA LEU A 265 -5.92 -14.49 14.48
C LEU A 265 -6.81 -13.24 14.51
N ALA A 266 -6.96 -12.56 13.36
CA ALA A 266 -7.79 -11.36 13.26
C ALA A 266 -9.26 -11.64 13.56
N LEU A 267 -9.81 -12.76 13.04
CA LEU A 267 -11.19 -13.15 13.25
C LEU A 267 -11.46 -13.50 14.72
N CYS A 268 -10.59 -14.31 15.35
CA CYS A 268 -10.73 -14.66 16.77
C CYS A 268 -10.59 -13.44 17.68
N ALA A 269 -9.66 -12.53 17.38
CA ALA A 269 -9.53 -11.27 18.13
C ALA A 269 -10.79 -10.39 17.98
N GLY A 270 -11.35 -10.33 16.76
CA GLY A 270 -12.61 -9.63 16.49
C GLY A 270 -13.80 -10.22 17.27
N LEU A 271 -13.94 -11.55 17.29
CA LEU A 271 -14.99 -12.23 18.05
C LEU A 271 -14.80 -12.08 19.56
N GLU A 272 -13.56 -12.15 20.05
CA GLU A 272 -13.24 -11.87 21.46
C GLU A 272 -13.73 -10.47 21.86
N ALA A 273 -13.44 -9.45 21.03
CA ALA A 273 -13.83 -8.08 21.30
C ALA A 273 -15.36 -7.86 21.24
N VAL A 274 -16.09 -8.61 20.39
CA VAL A 274 -17.54 -8.49 20.23
C VAL A 274 -18.31 -9.34 21.25
N MET A 275 -17.96 -10.62 21.40
CA MET A 275 -18.74 -11.57 22.20
C MET A 275 -18.33 -11.59 23.67
N GLU A 276 -17.03 -11.63 23.95
CA GLU A 276 -16.52 -11.76 25.32
C GLU A 276 -16.35 -10.39 26.00
N ARG A 277 -15.64 -9.47 25.32
CA ARG A 277 -15.31 -8.17 25.89
C ARG A 277 -16.38 -7.10 25.67
N ARG A 278 -17.29 -7.30 24.71
CA ARG A 278 -18.39 -6.37 24.37
C ARG A 278 -17.91 -4.95 24.07
N GLN A 279 -16.71 -4.84 23.50
CA GLN A 279 -16.10 -3.56 23.12
C GLN A 279 -16.69 -3.01 21.81
N HIS A 280 -17.15 -3.92 20.94
CA HIS A 280 -17.71 -3.61 19.63
C HIS A 280 -19.02 -4.34 19.40
N LYS A 281 -19.82 -3.87 18.43
CA LYS A 281 -21.15 -4.45 18.13
C LYS A 281 -21.06 -5.64 17.18
N LYS A 282 -20.16 -5.59 16.19
CA LYS A 282 -19.98 -6.67 15.23
C LYS A 282 -18.60 -6.59 14.55
N VAL A 283 -18.20 -7.69 13.93
CA VAL A 283 -17.04 -7.78 13.03
C VAL A 283 -17.51 -7.58 11.60
N VAL A 284 -16.86 -6.66 10.86
CA VAL A 284 -17.12 -6.46 9.44
C VAL A 284 -15.89 -6.86 8.66
N ILE A 285 -16.04 -7.79 7.72
CA ILE A 285 -14.96 -8.35 6.92
C ILE A 285 -15.10 -7.83 5.49
N PHE A 286 -14.13 -7.06 5.03
CA PHE A 286 -14.06 -6.63 3.63
C PHE A 286 -13.11 -7.53 2.84
N ARG A 287 -13.60 -8.08 1.74
CA ARG A 287 -12.79 -8.91 0.86
C ARG A 287 -12.69 -8.30 -0.54
N PRO A 288 -11.48 -8.23 -1.12
CA PRO A 288 -11.34 -7.90 -2.52
C PRO A 288 -11.99 -8.99 -3.37
N LEU A 289 -12.80 -8.59 -4.34
CA LEU A 289 -13.39 -9.49 -5.31
C LEU A 289 -12.47 -9.55 -6.53
N TYR A 290 -11.71 -10.63 -6.65
CA TYR A 290 -11.01 -10.93 -7.89
C TYR A 290 -11.90 -11.85 -8.72
N PRO A 291 -12.31 -11.46 -9.94
CA PRO A 291 -13.09 -12.33 -10.81
C PRO A 291 -12.22 -13.54 -11.20
N VAL A 292 -12.65 -14.72 -10.79
CA VAL A 292 -12.05 -15.98 -11.26
C VAL A 292 -12.50 -16.17 -12.71
N GLY A 293 -11.56 -16.11 -13.66
CA GLY A 293 -11.88 -16.29 -15.09
C GLY A 293 -12.40 -15.05 -15.82
N GLY A 294 -12.18 -13.82 -15.28
CA GLY A 294 -12.51 -12.56 -15.98
C GLY A 294 -14.00 -12.21 -15.99
N GLN A 295 -14.83 -12.90 -15.21
CA GLN A 295 -16.27 -12.59 -15.12
C GLN A 295 -16.53 -11.53 -14.04
N GLU A 296 -17.19 -10.43 -14.40
CA GLU A 296 -17.67 -9.44 -13.44
C GLU A 296 -18.82 -10.01 -12.58
N LEU A 297 -18.91 -9.58 -11.32
CA LEU A 297 -19.95 -10.00 -10.37
C LEU A 297 -21.38 -9.81 -10.94
N GLY A 298 -21.55 -8.83 -11.83
CA GLY A 298 -22.83 -8.53 -12.50
C GLY A 298 -23.40 -9.67 -13.35
N TYR A 299 -22.55 -10.59 -13.81
CA TYR A 299 -22.95 -11.73 -14.63
C TYR A 299 -23.34 -12.99 -13.85
N LEU A 300 -23.16 -13.01 -12.52
CA LEU A 300 -23.60 -14.15 -11.71
C LEU A 300 -25.12 -14.06 -11.48
N PRO A 301 -25.89 -15.13 -11.75
CA PRO A 301 -27.32 -15.18 -11.43
C PRO A 301 -27.51 -15.19 -9.91
N GLY A 302 -28.55 -14.51 -9.41
CA GLY A 302 -28.92 -14.50 -8.00
C GLY A 302 -28.94 -13.12 -7.36
N SER A 303 -29.46 -13.05 -6.13
CA SER A 303 -29.44 -11.85 -5.28
C SER A 303 -28.03 -11.47 -4.87
N GLU A 304 -27.80 -10.24 -4.38
CA GLU A 304 -26.51 -9.80 -3.88
C GLU A 304 -25.95 -10.71 -2.78
N GLY A 305 -26.82 -11.20 -1.88
CA GLY A 305 -26.45 -12.14 -0.83
C GLY A 305 -26.02 -13.52 -1.37
N GLU A 306 -26.69 -14.04 -2.40
CA GLU A 306 -26.32 -15.29 -3.07
C GLU A 306 -25.01 -15.16 -3.84
N LYS A 307 -24.76 -14.03 -4.48
CA LYS A 307 -23.49 -13.74 -5.17
C LYS A 307 -22.31 -13.65 -4.22
N MET A 308 -22.52 -13.21 -2.98
CA MET A 308 -21.50 -13.11 -1.94
C MET A 308 -21.21 -14.43 -1.22
N SER A 309 -22.09 -15.43 -1.32
CA SER A 309 -21.98 -16.72 -0.64
C SER A 309 -20.59 -17.39 -0.77
N PRO A 310 -19.96 -17.47 -1.97
CA PRO A 310 -18.65 -18.12 -2.11
C PRO A 310 -17.52 -17.42 -1.34
N TRP A 311 -17.57 -16.10 -1.18
CA TRP A 311 -16.56 -15.33 -0.44
C TRP A 311 -16.80 -15.36 1.06
N ALA A 312 -18.07 -15.38 1.48
CA ALA A 312 -18.46 -15.60 2.86
C ALA A 312 -18.10 -17.02 3.32
N GLN A 313 -18.24 -18.02 2.45
CA GLN A 313 -17.93 -19.40 2.76
C GLN A 313 -16.54 -19.59 3.32
N ALA A 314 -15.50 -18.98 2.74
CA ALA A 314 -14.13 -19.08 3.25
C ALA A 314 -13.94 -18.52 4.68
N VAL A 315 -14.76 -17.56 5.09
CA VAL A 315 -14.78 -17.04 6.46
C VAL A 315 -15.42 -18.05 7.38
N PHE A 316 -16.57 -18.63 6.99
CA PHE A 316 -17.26 -19.64 7.77
C PHE A 316 -16.50 -20.96 7.83
N ASP A 317 -15.77 -21.35 6.80
CA ASP A 317 -14.86 -22.51 6.83
C ASP A 317 -13.74 -22.28 7.87
N THR A 318 -13.20 -21.05 7.95
CA THR A 318 -12.23 -20.69 8.99
C THR A 318 -12.86 -20.74 10.38
N LEU A 319 -14.08 -20.25 10.55
CA LEU A 319 -14.82 -20.33 11.81
C LEU A 319 -15.09 -21.77 12.22
N GLY A 320 -15.55 -22.62 11.29
CA GLY A 320 -15.83 -24.04 11.55
C GLY A 320 -14.60 -24.84 12.00
N ALA A 321 -13.40 -24.39 11.63
CA ALA A 321 -12.15 -24.97 12.11
C ALA A 321 -11.73 -24.49 13.52
N LEU A 322 -12.32 -23.41 14.02
CA LEU A 322 -11.92 -22.72 15.26
C LEU A 322 -12.93 -22.87 16.40
N VAL A 323 -14.23 -22.91 16.07
CA VAL A 323 -15.31 -22.90 17.04
C VAL A 323 -16.36 -23.98 16.75
N SER A 324 -17.17 -24.32 17.76
CA SER A 324 -18.25 -25.32 17.60
C SER A 324 -19.44 -24.77 16.82
N GLN A 325 -20.23 -25.66 16.20
CA GLN A 325 -21.39 -25.28 15.44
C GLN A 325 -22.40 -24.42 16.20
N PRO A 326 -22.74 -24.68 17.48
CA PRO A 326 -23.64 -23.80 18.25
C PRO A 326 -23.16 -22.35 18.35
N VAL A 327 -21.85 -22.12 18.41
CA VAL A 327 -21.28 -20.76 18.44
C VAL A 327 -21.42 -20.09 17.06
N ILE A 328 -21.25 -20.85 15.98
CA ILE A 328 -21.47 -20.32 14.62
C ILE A 328 -22.94 -19.92 14.45
N ASP A 329 -23.86 -20.77 14.90
CA ASP A 329 -25.30 -20.50 14.81
C ASP A 329 -25.66 -19.23 15.61
N GLU A 330 -25.12 -19.04 16.82
CA GLU A 330 -25.30 -17.80 17.60
C GLU A 330 -24.75 -16.57 16.87
N ILE A 331 -23.55 -16.67 16.27
CA ILE A 331 -22.94 -15.58 15.49
C ILE A 331 -23.85 -15.16 14.33
N LEU A 332 -24.42 -16.14 13.63
CA LEU A 332 -25.33 -15.91 12.50
C LEU A 332 -26.66 -15.31 12.93
N GLU A 333 -27.31 -15.90 13.95
CA GLU A 333 -28.60 -15.43 14.47
C GLU A 333 -28.53 -13.99 14.99
N ARG A 334 -27.42 -13.63 15.65
CA ARG A 334 -27.21 -12.30 16.19
C ARG A 334 -26.61 -11.32 15.18
N GLY A 335 -26.23 -11.77 13.98
CA GLY A 335 -25.60 -10.94 12.95
C GLY A 335 -24.28 -10.29 13.39
N LEU A 336 -23.47 -11.03 14.16
CA LEU A 336 -22.22 -10.51 14.74
C LEU A 336 -21.07 -10.44 13.75
N ILE A 337 -21.19 -11.09 12.59
CA ILE A 337 -20.25 -11.01 11.48
C ILE A 337 -21.00 -10.57 10.20
N GLU A 338 -20.41 -9.64 9.49
CA GLU A 338 -20.86 -9.20 8.18
C GLU A 338 -19.68 -9.30 7.18
N VAL A 339 -19.87 -10.01 6.06
CA VAL A 339 -18.86 -10.15 5.01
C VAL A 339 -19.30 -9.36 3.79
N LEU A 340 -18.48 -8.45 3.32
CA LEU A 340 -18.78 -7.47 2.28
C LEU A 340 -17.67 -7.39 1.23
N PRO A 341 -18.01 -7.07 -0.03
CA PRO A 341 -17.02 -6.66 -1.01
C PRO A 341 -16.33 -5.36 -0.61
N LEU A 342 -15.04 -5.25 -0.92
CA LEU A 342 -14.26 -4.05 -0.60
C LEU A 342 -14.86 -2.77 -1.24
N THR A 343 -15.56 -2.90 -2.36
CA THR A 343 -16.27 -1.79 -3.02
C THR A 343 -17.38 -1.18 -2.16
N HIS A 344 -17.94 -1.94 -1.21
CA HIS A 344 -19.01 -1.48 -0.30
C HIS A 344 -18.52 -0.70 0.93
N ILE A 345 -17.21 -0.48 1.06
CA ILE A 345 -16.66 0.35 2.15
C ILE A 345 -17.01 1.84 1.98
N ARG A 346 -17.26 2.28 0.72
CA ARG A 346 -17.56 3.68 0.41
C ARG A 346 -18.93 4.09 0.96
N GLY A 347 -18.98 5.25 1.64
CA GLY A 347 -20.22 5.85 2.16
C GLY A 347 -20.79 5.18 3.41
N ARG A 348 -20.12 4.19 3.99
CA ARG A 348 -20.55 3.58 5.26
C ARG A 348 -19.97 4.33 6.44
N SER A 349 -20.81 4.58 7.44
CA SER A 349 -20.39 4.99 8.76
C SER A 349 -20.08 3.74 9.60
N LEU A 350 -18.80 3.55 9.93
CA LEU A 350 -18.30 2.34 10.58
C LEU A 350 -18.00 2.63 12.06
N LEU A 351 -19.04 3.00 12.81
CA LEU A 351 -18.95 3.33 14.25
C LEU A 351 -19.10 2.08 15.11
N SER A 352 -18.18 1.89 16.06
CA SER A 352 -18.19 0.77 17.02
C SER A 352 -18.14 -0.62 16.35
N LEU A 353 -17.31 -0.75 15.30
CA LEU A 353 -17.11 -1.97 14.55
C LEU A 353 -15.62 -2.33 14.52
N ILE A 354 -15.32 -3.63 14.45
CA ILE A 354 -13.98 -4.12 14.08
C ILE A 354 -13.98 -4.45 12.59
N HIS A 355 -12.97 -3.98 11.87
CA HIS A 355 -12.77 -4.26 10.44
C HIS A 355 -11.61 -5.22 10.25
N ILE A 356 -11.82 -6.22 9.41
CA ILE A 356 -10.82 -7.22 9.05
C ILE A 356 -10.65 -7.23 7.53
#